data_69a6b611edd6d39b71b4d45052e42f6d
#
_entry.id   69a6b611edd6d39b71b4d45052e42f6d
#
_cell.length_a   1.000
_cell.length_b   1.000
_cell.length_c   1.000
_cell.angle_alpha   90.00
_cell.angle_beta   90.00
_cell.angle_gamma   90.00
#
_symmetry.space_group_name_H-M   'P 1'
#
loop_
_entity.id
_entity.type
_entity.pdbx_description
1 polymer ?
#
loop_
_entity_poly.entity_id
_entity_poly.type
_entity_poly.pdbx_seq_one_letter_code
_entity_poly.pdbx_strand_id
1 'polypeptide(L)'
;MKAVLFDVDFTLIYPGARFDATGYEAFGRQHGLAVDPARFPAAVAAAAAELEVGNDPTYRPELFVRYVRRLMEEMGGEGPGLDACAREVYEEWAACRHFSLYDDVSPALEQLHARGFRLGLVSNTHRCLDSFRRHFNLDSFITAVVSSSDHGYMKPHPSIFEEALRALEVEAGEAVMVGDSVSHDISGARQVGMRAVLLDRAGEITDLPPDVPVIRTLHALTDIV
;
A
#
# COMPACT_ATOMS: atom_id res chain seq x y z
N MET A 1 14.27 1.19 -19.90
CA MET A 1 13.27 0.73 -18.93
C MET A 1 12.36 -0.30 -19.60
N LYS A 2 12.07 -1.43 -18.92
CA LYS A 2 11.22 -2.51 -19.46
C LYS A 2 10.02 -2.80 -18.57
N ALA A 3 10.09 -2.48 -17.28
CA ALA A 3 9.04 -2.79 -16.33
C ALA A 3 8.75 -1.65 -15.35
N VAL A 4 7.49 -1.59 -14.88
CA VAL A 4 7.03 -0.72 -13.81
C VAL A 4 6.37 -1.57 -12.74
N LEU A 5 6.84 -1.45 -11.50
CA LEU A 5 6.25 -2.04 -10.32
C LEU A 5 5.50 -0.96 -9.54
N PHE A 6 4.32 -1.28 -9.07
CA PHE A 6 3.50 -0.37 -8.28
C PHE A 6 3.25 -0.93 -6.89
N ASP A 7 3.31 -0.08 -5.89
CA ASP A 7 2.59 -0.30 -4.67
C ASP A 7 1.07 -0.22 -4.92
N VAL A 8 0.25 -0.64 -3.95
CA VAL A 8 -1.21 -0.75 -4.13
C VAL A 8 -1.96 0.26 -3.26
N ASP A 9 -1.90 0.13 -1.93
CA ASP A 9 -2.68 0.97 -1.02
C ASP A 9 -2.12 2.41 -1.04
N PHE A 10 -2.98 3.43 -1.20
CA PHE A 10 -2.66 4.85 -1.37
C PHE A 10 -1.86 5.22 -2.65
N THR A 11 -1.38 4.21 -3.37
CA THR A 11 -0.74 4.36 -4.68
C THR A 11 -1.76 4.19 -5.81
N LEU A 12 -2.43 3.05 -5.89
CA LEU A 12 -3.44 2.74 -6.90
C LEU A 12 -4.87 2.88 -6.37
N ILE A 13 -5.08 2.60 -5.09
CA ILE A 13 -6.39 2.64 -4.44
C ILE A 13 -6.38 3.52 -3.19
N TYR A 14 -7.56 3.99 -2.86
CA TYR A 14 -7.85 4.66 -1.60
C TYR A 14 -9.06 4.01 -0.90
N PRO A 15 -9.10 4.05 0.45
CA PRO A 15 -10.19 3.47 1.21
C PRO A 15 -11.48 4.28 1.03
N GLY A 16 -12.61 3.57 0.93
CA GLY A 16 -13.93 4.18 0.97
C GLY A 16 -14.45 4.37 2.40
N ALA A 17 -15.75 4.70 2.51
CA ALA A 17 -16.40 5.05 3.77
C ALA A 17 -16.33 3.96 4.87
N ARG A 18 -16.01 2.71 4.53
CA ARG A 18 -15.82 1.66 5.53
C ARG A 18 -14.59 1.93 6.41
N PHE A 19 -13.59 2.62 5.89
CA PHE A 19 -12.30 2.89 6.55
C PHE A 19 -12.02 4.38 6.73
N ASP A 20 -13.04 5.23 6.70
CA ASP A 20 -12.99 6.61 7.16
C ASP A 20 -13.33 6.73 8.65
N ALA A 21 -13.33 7.94 9.18
CA ALA A 21 -13.62 8.22 10.58
C ALA A 21 -14.96 7.61 11.05
N THR A 22 -15.99 7.66 10.21
CA THR A 22 -17.34 7.14 10.54
C THR A 22 -17.40 5.62 10.42
N GLY A 23 -16.64 5.04 9.51
CA GLY A 23 -16.49 3.60 9.37
C GLY A 23 -15.82 2.99 10.59
N TYR A 24 -14.73 3.60 11.08
CA TYR A 24 -14.08 3.18 12.34
C TYR A 24 -15.00 3.36 13.57
N GLU A 25 -15.81 4.44 13.62
CA GLU A 25 -16.84 4.59 14.65
C GLU A 25 -17.86 3.43 14.60
N ALA A 26 -18.27 3.03 13.41
CA ALA A 26 -19.21 1.92 13.23
C ALA A 26 -18.61 0.57 13.68
N PHE A 27 -17.35 0.29 13.39
CA PHE A 27 -16.62 -0.87 13.93
C PHE A 27 -16.57 -0.82 15.46
N GLY A 28 -16.19 0.29 16.03
CA GLY A 28 -16.16 0.48 17.49
C GLY A 28 -17.51 0.17 18.13
N ARG A 29 -18.58 0.72 17.60
CA ARG A 29 -19.94 0.51 18.10
C ARG A 29 -20.37 -0.97 18.07
N GLN A 30 -20.01 -1.71 17.02
CA GLN A 30 -20.30 -3.15 16.91
C GLN A 30 -19.61 -3.96 18.00
N HIS A 31 -18.47 -3.50 18.49
CA HIS A 31 -17.70 -4.15 19.56
C HIS A 31 -17.87 -3.50 20.94
N GLY A 32 -18.86 -2.62 21.10
CA GLY A 32 -19.16 -1.99 22.39
C GLY A 32 -18.14 -0.93 22.81
N LEU A 33 -17.39 -0.37 21.84
CA LEU A 33 -16.41 0.70 22.05
C LEU A 33 -17.03 2.05 21.73
N ALA A 34 -16.74 3.04 22.57
CA ALA A 34 -17.06 4.45 22.28
C ALA A 34 -15.81 5.12 21.71
N VAL A 35 -15.85 5.46 20.44
CA VAL A 35 -14.76 6.15 19.74
C VAL A 35 -15.23 7.49 19.20
N ASP A 36 -14.34 8.46 19.15
CA ASP A 36 -14.61 9.81 18.63
C ASP A 36 -14.05 9.93 17.19
N PRO A 37 -14.91 10.00 16.17
CA PRO A 37 -14.48 10.12 14.79
C PRO A 37 -13.68 11.41 14.51
N ALA A 38 -13.86 12.47 15.31
CA ALA A 38 -13.07 13.70 15.15
C ALA A 38 -11.58 13.51 15.44
N ARG A 39 -11.23 12.48 16.22
CA ARG A 39 -9.83 12.15 16.54
C ARG A 39 -9.14 11.29 15.46
N PHE A 40 -9.86 10.82 14.46
CA PHE A 40 -9.36 9.88 13.45
C PHE A 40 -8.06 10.35 12.76
N PRO A 41 -7.93 11.60 12.26
CA PRO A 41 -6.68 12.02 11.60
C PRO A 41 -5.45 11.95 12.52
N ALA A 42 -5.61 12.38 13.79
CA ALA A 42 -4.54 12.32 14.78
C ALA A 42 -4.24 10.86 15.19
N ALA A 43 -5.26 10.00 15.25
CA ALA A 43 -5.11 8.59 15.58
C ALA A 43 -4.35 7.83 14.48
N VAL A 44 -4.62 8.11 13.21
CA VAL A 44 -3.86 7.54 12.07
C VAL A 44 -2.39 7.92 12.18
N ALA A 45 -2.08 9.20 12.42
CA ALA A 45 -0.70 9.67 12.57
C ALA A 45 0.02 9.01 13.77
N ALA A 46 -0.66 8.88 14.91
CA ALA A 46 -0.08 8.25 16.10
C ALA A 46 0.14 6.75 15.95
N ALA A 47 -0.73 6.06 15.21
CA ALA A 47 -0.62 4.62 14.97
C ALA A 47 0.42 4.25 13.91
N ALA A 48 0.82 5.18 13.04
CA ALA A 48 1.72 4.91 11.92
C ALA A 48 3.05 4.25 12.34
N ALA A 49 3.56 4.55 13.54
CA ALA A 49 4.77 3.95 14.09
C ALA A 49 4.68 2.42 14.25
N GLU A 50 3.48 1.86 14.41
CA GLU A 50 3.28 0.41 14.51
C GLU A 50 3.59 -0.33 13.19
N LEU A 51 3.54 0.37 12.05
CA LEU A 51 3.83 -0.19 10.74
C LEU A 51 5.31 -0.19 10.38
N GLU A 52 6.15 0.48 11.18
CA GLU A 52 7.59 0.48 10.99
C GLU A 52 8.17 -0.89 11.37
N VAL A 53 8.71 -1.60 10.38
CA VAL A 53 9.18 -2.99 10.56
C VAL A 53 10.53 -3.12 11.28
N GLY A 54 11.23 -2.00 11.50
CA GLY A 54 12.55 -2.02 12.13
C GLY A 54 13.53 -2.96 11.42
N ASN A 55 14.18 -3.81 12.19
CA ASN A 55 15.16 -4.78 11.66
C ASN A 55 14.55 -6.13 11.29
N ASP A 56 13.24 -6.34 11.50
CA ASP A 56 12.56 -7.60 11.20
C ASP A 56 11.38 -7.38 10.25
N PRO A 57 11.62 -7.38 8.94
CA PRO A 57 10.60 -7.19 7.91
C PRO A 57 9.80 -8.46 7.60
N THR A 58 9.84 -9.48 8.45
CA THR A 58 8.99 -10.67 8.30
C THR A 58 7.51 -10.27 8.37
N TYR A 59 6.71 -10.74 7.43
CA TYR A 59 5.28 -10.49 7.45
C TYR A 59 4.62 -11.16 8.67
N ARG A 60 3.88 -10.37 9.43
CA ARG A 60 3.10 -10.81 10.59
C ARG A 60 1.78 -10.06 10.64
N PRO A 61 0.63 -10.76 10.61
CA PRO A 61 -0.69 -10.15 10.76
C PRO A 61 -0.81 -9.27 12.01
N GLU A 62 -0.15 -9.68 13.11
CA GLU A 62 -0.19 -8.98 14.39
C GLU A 62 0.32 -7.55 14.33
N LEU A 63 1.21 -7.23 13.38
CA LEU A 63 1.71 -5.88 13.18
C LEU A 63 0.56 -4.95 12.74
N PHE A 64 -0.22 -5.39 11.77
CA PHE A 64 -1.37 -4.64 11.25
C PHE A 64 -2.52 -4.58 12.27
N VAL A 65 -2.75 -5.66 13.00
CA VAL A 65 -3.75 -5.70 14.09
C VAL A 65 -3.36 -4.71 15.20
N ARG A 66 -2.07 -4.61 15.56
CA ARG A 66 -1.60 -3.61 16.53
C ARG A 66 -1.79 -2.19 16.02
N TYR A 67 -1.51 -1.94 14.74
CA TYR A 67 -1.77 -0.64 14.11
C TYR A 67 -3.25 -0.24 14.28
N VAL A 68 -4.17 -1.12 13.90
CA VAL A 68 -5.61 -0.85 14.05
C VAL A 68 -6.00 -0.69 15.51
N ARG A 69 -5.50 -1.54 16.38
CA ARG A 69 -5.74 -1.44 17.82
C ARG A 69 -5.30 -0.08 18.35
N ARG A 70 -4.07 0.35 18.03
CA ARG A 70 -3.54 1.65 18.43
C ARG A 70 -4.39 2.80 17.90
N LEU A 71 -4.81 2.72 16.66
CA LEU A 71 -5.70 3.70 16.03
C LEU A 71 -7.02 3.82 16.81
N MET A 72 -7.67 2.69 17.15
CA MET A 72 -8.91 2.68 17.92
C MET A 72 -8.73 3.25 19.33
N GLU A 73 -7.60 2.95 20.01
CA GLU A 73 -7.25 3.50 21.31
C GLU A 73 -7.09 5.03 21.26
N GLU A 74 -6.41 5.54 20.25
CA GLU A 74 -6.24 6.99 20.04
C GLU A 74 -7.56 7.70 19.70
N MET A 75 -8.49 7.01 19.08
CA MET A 75 -9.86 7.50 18.89
C MET A 75 -10.67 7.47 20.20
N GLY A 76 -10.16 6.90 21.30
CA GLY A 76 -10.81 6.82 22.61
C GLY A 76 -11.47 5.46 22.90
N GLY A 77 -11.25 4.46 22.05
CA GLY A 77 -11.80 3.11 22.23
C GLY A 77 -11.12 2.38 23.39
N GLU A 78 -11.92 1.99 24.40
CA GLU A 78 -11.47 1.24 25.56
C GLU A 78 -12.43 0.08 25.85
N GLY A 79 -11.90 -1.04 26.30
CA GLY A 79 -12.72 -2.16 26.75
C GLY A 79 -12.36 -3.50 26.12
N PRO A 80 -13.07 -4.58 26.53
CA PRO A 80 -12.74 -5.95 26.12
C PRO A 80 -12.99 -6.25 24.64
N GLY A 81 -13.77 -5.41 23.94
CA GLY A 81 -14.03 -5.57 22.50
C GLY A 81 -12.91 -5.08 21.57
N LEU A 82 -11.88 -4.42 22.10
CA LEU A 82 -10.86 -3.72 21.32
C LEU A 82 -10.05 -4.68 20.41
N ASP A 83 -9.60 -5.80 20.94
CA ASP A 83 -8.83 -6.78 20.17
C ASP A 83 -9.66 -7.45 19.07
N ALA A 84 -10.94 -7.73 19.36
CA ALA A 84 -11.87 -8.29 18.36
C ALA A 84 -12.17 -7.28 17.26
N CYS A 85 -12.37 -6.01 17.61
CA CYS A 85 -12.57 -4.91 16.67
C CYS A 85 -11.34 -4.76 15.75
N ALA A 86 -10.14 -4.73 16.33
CA ALA A 86 -8.90 -4.58 15.56
C ALA A 86 -8.68 -5.73 14.55
N ARG A 87 -9.00 -6.94 14.93
CA ARG A 87 -8.93 -8.12 14.03
C ARG A 87 -9.96 -8.03 12.90
N GLU A 88 -11.21 -7.65 13.20
CA GLU A 88 -12.24 -7.50 12.17
C GLU A 88 -11.86 -6.42 11.15
N VAL A 89 -11.37 -5.26 11.60
CA VAL A 89 -10.91 -4.20 10.70
C VAL A 89 -9.77 -4.71 9.81
N TYR A 90 -8.79 -5.41 10.39
CA TYR A 90 -7.70 -6.01 9.64
C TYR A 90 -8.21 -6.98 8.57
N GLU A 91 -9.12 -7.90 8.91
CA GLU A 91 -9.69 -8.87 7.99
C GLU A 91 -10.47 -8.19 6.84
N GLU A 92 -11.30 -7.19 7.18
CA GLU A 92 -12.08 -6.42 6.19
C GLU A 92 -11.18 -5.60 5.25
N TRP A 93 -9.96 -5.22 5.66
CA TRP A 93 -9.02 -4.48 4.81
C TRP A 93 -8.62 -5.25 3.54
N ALA A 94 -8.71 -6.58 3.56
CA ALA A 94 -8.46 -7.40 2.36
C ALA A 94 -9.55 -7.29 1.30
N ALA A 95 -10.76 -6.82 1.66
CA ALA A 95 -11.92 -6.85 0.78
C ALA A 95 -11.91 -5.67 -0.21
N CYS A 96 -11.61 -5.95 -1.47
CA CYS A 96 -11.50 -4.94 -2.54
C CYS A 96 -12.72 -4.03 -2.68
N ARG A 97 -13.94 -4.52 -2.34
CA ARG A 97 -15.19 -3.76 -2.41
C ARG A 97 -15.22 -2.47 -1.57
N HIS A 98 -14.31 -2.33 -0.61
CA HIS A 98 -14.22 -1.17 0.28
C HIS A 98 -13.27 -0.08 -0.23
N PHE A 99 -12.67 -0.28 -1.38
CA PHE A 99 -11.68 0.61 -1.98
C PHE A 99 -12.13 1.07 -3.35
N SER A 100 -11.56 2.17 -3.79
CA SER A 100 -11.73 2.69 -5.15
C SER A 100 -10.36 2.95 -5.78
N LEU A 101 -10.24 2.78 -7.11
CA LEU A 101 -9.07 3.25 -7.83
C LEU A 101 -9.05 4.78 -7.84
N TYR A 102 -7.85 5.36 -7.81
CA TYR A 102 -7.70 6.75 -8.24
C TYR A 102 -7.99 6.88 -9.74
N ASP A 103 -8.52 8.03 -10.16
CA ASP A 103 -8.99 8.25 -11.53
C ASP A 103 -7.86 8.16 -12.58
N ASP A 104 -6.62 8.39 -12.18
CA ASP A 104 -5.44 8.36 -13.04
C ASP A 104 -4.86 6.95 -13.25
N VAL A 105 -5.32 5.94 -12.49
CA VAL A 105 -4.73 4.59 -12.50
C VAL A 105 -4.96 3.89 -13.83
N SER A 106 -6.22 3.68 -14.20
CA SER A 106 -6.53 2.93 -15.42
C SER A 106 -5.93 3.57 -16.68
N PRO A 107 -6.03 4.89 -16.88
CA PRO A 107 -5.39 5.55 -18.03
C PRO A 107 -3.86 5.42 -18.05
N ALA A 108 -3.20 5.54 -16.87
CA ALA A 108 -1.75 5.42 -16.79
C ALA A 108 -1.27 3.99 -17.08
N LEU A 109 -1.94 2.97 -16.52
CA LEU A 109 -1.59 1.56 -16.78
C LEU A 109 -1.81 1.19 -18.24
N GLU A 110 -2.92 1.62 -18.85
CA GLU A 110 -3.19 1.42 -20.28
C GLU A 110 -2.10 2.04 -21.16
N GLN A 111 -1.70 3.28 -20.86
CA GLN A 111 -0.66 3.98 -21.62
C GLN A 111 0.71 3.31 -21.49
N LEU A 112 1.10 2.89 -20.27
CA LEU A 112 2.35 2.17 -20.04
C LEU A 112 2.35 0.80 -20.74
N HIS A 113 1.25 0.07 -20.66
CA HIS A 113 1.09 -1.22 -21.33
C HIS A 113 1.18 -1.06 -22.86
N ALA A 114 0.51 -0.06 -23.43
CA ALA A 114 0.58 0.24 -24.87
C ALA A 114 1.99 0.61 -25.35
N ARG A 115 2.84 1.16 -24.46
CA ARG A 115 4.26 1.43 -24.71
C ARG A 115 5.15 0.18 -24.56
N GLY A 116 4.57 -0.97 -24.20
CA GLY A 116 5.28 -2.24 -24.08
C GLY A 116 5.94 -2.49 -22.72
N PHE A 117 5.61 -1.71 -21.68
CA PHE A 117 6.09 -1.99 -20.32
C PHE A 117 5.41 -3.22 -19.73
N ARG A 118 6.18 -4.06 -19.03
CA ARG A 118 5.65 -5.10 -18.15
C ARG A 118 5.26 -4.46 -16.82
N LEU A 119 4.01 -4.68 -16.36
CA LEU A 119 3.51 -4.04 -15.14
C LEU A 119 3.29 -5.09 -14.05
N GLY A 120 3.69 -4.76 -12.82
CA GLY A 120 3.53 -5.63 -11.66
C GLY A 120 3.13 -4.87 -10.41
N LEU A 121 2.63 -5.61 -9.41
CA LEU A 121 2.27 -5.09 -8.09
C LEU A 121 3.18 -5.68 -7.02
N VAL A 122 3.60 -4.84 -6.07
CA VAL A 122 4.32 -5.26 -4.86
C VAL A 122 3.72 -4.54 -3.65
N SER A 123 3.06 -5.27 -2.76
CA SER A 123 2.31 -4.64 -1.66
C SER A 123 2.52 -5.32 -0.32
N ASN A 124 2.61 -4.51 0.75
CA ASN A 124 2.57 -4.96 2.13
C ASN A 124 1.11 -5.22 2.55
N THR A 125 0.58 -6.37 2.20
CA THR A 125 -0.84 -6.69 2.36
C THR A 125 -1.09 -8.19 2.52
N HIS A 126 -2.26 -8.53 3.05
CA HIS A 126 -2.84 -9.88 3.01
C HIS A 126 -3.99 -10.00 1.99
N ARG A 127 -4.25 -8.92 1.24
CA ARG A 127 -5.20 -8.95 0.13
C ARG A 127 -4.68 -9.85 -0.98
N CYS A 128 -5.56 -10.72 -1.50
CA CYS A 128 -5.24 -11.51 -2.68
C CYS A 128 -5.13 -10.59 -3.90
N LEU A 129 -3.90 -10.35 -4.37
CA LEU A 129 -3.64 -9.42 -5.48
C LEU A 129 -4.15 -9.94 -6.83
N ASP A 130 -4.30 -11.26 -7.02
CA ASP A 130 -4.98 -11.81 -8.18
C ASP A 130 -6.48 -11.49 -8.18
N SER A 131 -7.13 -11.52 -7.03
CA SER A 131 -8.51 -11.08 -6.90
C SER A 131 -8.65 -9.57 -7.05
N PHE A 132 -7.66 -8.82 -6.56
CA PHE A 132 -7.58 -7.37 -6.71
C PHE A 132 -7.56 -6.95 -8.18
N ARG A 133 -6.62 -7.47 -8.99
CA ARG A 133 -6.52 -7.09 -10.40
C ARG A 133 -7.78 -7.44 -11.19
N ARG A 134 -8.45 -8.56 -10.87
CA ARG A 134 -9.74 -8.92 -11.49
C ARG A 134 -10.88 -7.98 -11.06
N HIS A 135 -10.95 -7.65 -9.76
CA HIS A 135 -12.00 -6.78 -9.22
C HIS A 135 -12.00 -5.40 -9.89
N PHE A 136 -10.80 -4.87 -10.14
CA PHE A 136 -10.62 -3.56 -10.76
C PHE A 136 -10.40 -3.61 -12.29
N ASN A 137 -10.58 -4.78 -12.94
CA ASN A 137 -10.38 -4.99 -14.38
C ASN A 137 -8.96 -4.62 -14.86
N LEU A 138 -7.94 -4.95 -14.07
CA LEU A 138 -6.54 -4.66 -14.36
C LEU A 138 -5.76 -5.88 -14.87
N ASP A 139 -6.41 -7.04 -15.04
CA ASP A 139 -5.74 -8.30 -15.42
C ASP A 139 -5.13 -8.27 -16.82
N SER A 140 -5.62 -7.41 -17.71
CA SER A 140 -5.03 -7.21 -19.02
C SER A 140 -3.71 -6.44 -19.01
N PHE A 141 -3.43 -5.70 -17.93
CA PHE A 141 -2.25 -4.85 -17.80
C PHE A 141 -1.22 -5.45 -16.85
N ILE A 142 -1.67 -5.96 -15.69
CA ILE A 142 -0.80 -6.44 -14.61
C ILE A 142 -0.45 -7.91 -14.83
N THR A 143 0.83 -8.20 -15.04
CA THR A 143 1.32 -9.55 -15.35
C THR A 143 1.92 -10.27 -14.14
N ALA A 144 2.41 -9.53 -13.13
CA ALA A 144 2.99 -10.11 -11.92
C ALA A 144 2.43 -9.42 -10.67
N VAL A 145 2.25 -10.19 -9.61
CA VAL A 145 1.78 -9.69 -8.31
C VAL A 145 2.55 -10.37 -7.18
N VAL A 146 3.01 -9.59 -6.21
CA VAL A 146 3.70 -10.08 -5.02
C VAL A 146 3.11 -9.40 -3.79
N SER A 147 2.43 -10.16 -2.93
CA SER A 147 1.97 -9.71 -1.63
C SER A 147 2.93 -10.14 -0.53
N SER A 148 3.08 -9.34 0.50
CA SER A 148 3.93 -9.69 1.63
C SER A 148 3.43 -10.92 2.39
N SER A 149 2.12 -11.16 2.42
CA SER A 149 1.55 -12.34 3.09
C SER A 149 1.89 -13.65 2.39
N ASP A 150 1.94 -13.65 1.05
CA ASP A 150 2.28 -14.84 0.27
C ASP A 150 3.81 -15.04 0.20
N HIS A 151 4.56 -13.93 0.15
CA HIS A 151 6.02 -13.94 0.07
C HIS A 151 6.71 -14.24 1.41
N GLY A 152 6.12 -13.81 2.52
CA GLY A 152 6.66 -13.97 3.87
C GLY A 152 7.50 -12.81 4.38
N TYR A 153 7.90 -11.87 3.52
CA TYR A 153 8.61 -10.64 3.89
C TYR A 153 7.88 -9.42 3.34
N MET A 154 7.95 -8.32 4.08
CA MET A 154 7.40 -7.02 3.71
C MET A 154 8.45 -6.12 3.07
N LYS A 155 8.04 -5.18 2.24
CA LYS A 155 8.89 -4.03 1.89
C LYS A 155 9.31 -3.33 3.18
N PRO A 156 10.56 -2.90 3.31
CA PRO A 156 11.60 -2.75 2.30
C PRO A 156 12.54 -3.96 2.13
N HIS A 157 12.18 -5.18 2.58
CA HIS A 157 13.07 -6.33 2.42
C HIS A 157 13.37 -6.58 0.94
N PRO A 158 14.66 -6.77 0.54
CA PRO A 158 15.04 -6.87 -0.86
C PRO A 158 14.35 -8.03 -1.59
N SER A 159 14.14 -9.17 -0.91
CA SER A 159 13.61 -10.37 -1.55
C SER A 159 12.21 -10.20 -2.17
N ILE A 160 11.35 -9.30 -1.65
CA ILE A 160 10.02 -9.08 -2.22
C ILE A 160 10.12 -8.36 -3.58
N PHE A 161 11.09 -7.46 -3.75
CA PHE A 161 11.37 -6.79 -5.02
C PHE A 161 12.06 -7.76 -6.01
N GLU A 162 13.01 -8.57 -5.54
CA GLU A 162 13.69 -9.59 -6.35
C GLU A 162 12.68 -10.60 -6.90
N GLU A 163 11.70 -11.03 -6.10
CA GLU A 163 10.61 -11.90 -6.54
C GLU A 163 9.77 -11.25 -7.65
N ALA A 164 9.44 -9.96 -7.51
CA ALA A 164 8.69 -9.24 -8.52
C ALA A 164 9.49 -9.07 -9.82
N LEU A 165 10.78 -8.77 -9.73
CA LEU A 165 11.68 -8.69 -10.89
C LEU A 165 11.77 -10.03 -11.62
N ARG A 166 11.92 -11.12 -10.86
CA ARG A 166 11.93 -12.49 -11.39
C ARG A 166 10.63 -12.83 -12.10
N ALA A 167 9.48 -12.50 -11.50
CA ALA A 167 8.17 -12.75 -12.07
C ALA A 167 7.91 -11.94 -13.36
N LEU A 168 8.52 -10.77 -13.48
CA LEU A 168 8.48 -9.94 -14.70
C LEU A 168 9.60 -10.26 -15.68
N GLU A 169 10.54 -11.16 -15.35
CA GLU A 169 11.70 -11.52 -16.18
C GLU A 169 12.51 -10.28 -16.61
N VAL A 170 12.87 -9.42 -15.66
CA VAL A 170 13.65 -8.20 -15.89
C VAL A 170 14.76 -8.05 -14.84
N GLU A 171 15.83 -7.38 -15.21
CA GLU A 171 16.89 -6.99 -14.28
C GLU A 171 16.49 -5.72 -13.50
N ALA A 172 17.06 -5.54 -12.31
CA ALA A 172 16.72 -4.40 -11.44
C ALA A 172 16.90 -3.03 -12.13
N GLY A 173 18.01 -2.84 -12.87
CA GLY A 173 18.27 -1.60 -13.62
C GLY A 173 17.32 -1.34 -14.78
N GLU A 174 16.49 -2.31 -15.16
CA GLU A 174 15.48 -2.22 -16.21
C GLU A 174 14.06 -1.95 -15.67
N ALA A 175 13.91 -1.87 -14.35
CA ALA A 175 12.63 -1.66 -13.67
C ALA A 175 12.61 -0.39 -12.83
N VAL A 176 11.41 0.15 -12.62
CA VAL A 176 11.14 1.26 -11.70
C VAL A 176 10.04 0.87 -10.73
N MET A 177 10.24 1.18 -9.45
CA MET A 177 9.19 1.11 -8.42
C MET A 177 8.50 2.44 -8.28
N VAL A 178 7.18 2.43 -8.23
CA VAL A 178 6.33 3.59 -7.97
C VAL A 178 5.51 3.32 -6.71
N GLY A 179 5.64 4.16 -5.70
CA GLY A 179 4.90 4.01 -4.45
C GLY A 179 4.89 5.30 -3.65
N ASP A 180 4.10 5.33 -2.59
CA ASP A 180 3.89 6.50 -1.73
C ASP A 180 4.77 6.52 -0.48
N SER A 181 5.45 5.40 -0.17
CA SER A 181 6.27 5.26 1.04
C SER A 181 7.77 5.41 0.75
N VAL A 182 8.40 6.43 1.35
CA VAL A 182 9.86 6.60 1.26
C VAL A 182 10.60 5.42 1.90
N SER A 183 10.15 4.95 3.07
CA SER A 183 10.81 3.86 3.80
C SER A 183 10.60 2.49 3.15
N HIS A 184 9.40 2.19 2.70
CA HIS A 184 9.07 0.88 2.19
C HIS A 184 9.35 0.72 0.69
N ASP A 185 8.87 1.67 -0.14
CA ASP A 185 8.94 1.55 -1.60
C ASP A 185 10.27 2.05 -2.15
N ILE A 186 10.59 3.31 -1.82
CA ILE A 186 11.73 3.99 -2.42
C ILE A 186 13.05 3.40 -1.92
N SER A 187 13.18 3.29 -0.59
CA SER A 187 14.41 2.74 0.01
C SER A 187 14.62 1.27 -0.36
N GLY A 188 13.54 0.46 -0.32
CA GLY A 188 13.61 -0.96 -0.67
C GLY A 188 13.98 -1.20 -2.14
N ALA A 189 13.36 -0.49 -3.07
CA ALA A 189 13.68 -0.60 -4.50
C ALA A 189 15.14 -0.20 -4.80
N ARG A 190 15.64 0.88 -4.19
CA ARG A 190 17.02 1.33 -4.37
C ARG A 190 18.05 0.33 -3.81
N GLN A 191 17.73 -0.38 -2.73
CA GLN A 191 18.62 -1.42 -2.18
C GLN A 191 18.90 -2.55 -3.18
N VAL A 192 17.95 -2.89 -4.04
CA VAL A 192 18.13 -3.91 -5.08
C VAL A 192 18.60 -3.34 -6.42
N GLY A 193 18.90 -2.04 -6.49
CA GLY A 193 19.39 -1.39 -7.70
C GLY A 193 18.32 -0.98 -8.71
N MET A 194 17.05 -0.96 -8.30
CA MET A 194 15.97 -0.42 -9.11
C MET A 194 15.95 1.11 -9.07
N ARG A 195 15.40 1.71 -10.13
CA ARG A 195 14.93 3.11 -10.05
C ARG A 195 13.67 3.19 -9.19
N ALA A 196 13.41 4.37 -8.63
CA ALA A 196 12.23 4.61 -7.84
C ALA A 196 11.62 5.97 -8.18
N VAL A 197 10.30 6.08 -8.09
CA VAL A 197 9.52 7.31 -8.23
C VAL A 197 8.57 7.40 -7.04
N LEU A 198 8.65 8.48 -6.30
CA LEU A 198 7.76 8.74 -5.16
C LEU A 198 6.46 9.37 -5.66
N LEU A 199 5.34 8.77 -5.30
CA LEU A 199 4.01 9.30 -5.57
C LEU A 199 3.46 9.98 -4.31
N ASP A 200 3.60 11.30 -4.25
CA ASP A 200 3.07 12.13 -3.16
C ASP A 200 1.77 12.81 -3.59
N ARG A 201 0.65 12.09 -3.52
CA ARG A 201 -0.66 12.57 -3.99
C ARG A 201 -1.16 13.81 -3.25
N ALA A 202 -0.92 13.89 -1.95
CA ALA A 202 -1.34 15.01 -1.11
C ALA A 202 -0.35 16.19 -1.15
N GLY A 203 0.93 15.95 -1.47
CA GLY A 203 1.99 16.95 -1.40
C GLY A 203 2.43 17.26 0.03
N GLU A 204 2.37 16.27 0.89
CA GLU A 204 2.61 16.39 2.34
C GLU A 204 3.95 15.80 2.78
N ILE A 205 4.65 15.06 1.91
CA ILE A 205 5.94 14.47 2.23
C ILE A 205 7.01 15.56 2.23
N THR A 206 7.58 15.81 3.40
CA THR A 206 8.57 16.89 3.62
C THR A 206 10.02 16.42 3.55
N ASP A 207 10.28 15.16 3.90
CA ASP A 207 11.63 14.57 3.87
C ASP A 207 11.82 13.80 2.55
N LEU A 208 12.00 14.55 1.48
CA LEU A 208 12.13 14.02 0.13
C LEU A 208 13.55 13.46 -0.06
N PRO A 209 13.67 12.20 -0.51
CA PRO A 209 14.98 11.63 -0.79
C PRO A 209 15.63 12.35 -1.98
N PRO A 210 16.93 12.69 -1.91
CA PRO A 210 17.62 13.31 -3.02
C PRO A 210 17.64 12.36 -4.24
N ASP A 211 17.58 12.93 -5.42
CA ASP A 211 17.66 12.23 -6.71
C ASP A 211 16.52 11.24 -6.99
N VAL A 212 15.40 11.33 -6.27
CA VAL A 212 14.19 10.56 -6.54
C VAL A 212 13.15 11.50 -7.15
N PRO A 213 12.65 11.21 -8.35
CA PRO A 213 11.54 11.97 -8.92
C PRO A 213 10.31 11.86 -8.04
N VAL A 214 9.64 12.99 -7.80
CA VAL A 214 8.38 13.07 -7.05
C VAL A 214 7.28 13.48 -7.99
N ILE A 215 6.22 12.69 -8.03
CA ILE A 215 5.02 12.97 -8.83
C ILE A 215 3.79 13.05 -7.94
N ARG A 216 2.74 13.73 -8.39
CA ARG A 216 1.46 13.83 -7.68
C ARG A 216 0.35 13.01 -8.31
N THR A 217 0.56 12.59 -9.56
CA THR A 217 -0.37 11.77 -10.32
C THR A 217 0.40 10.77 -11.17
N LEU A 218 -0.21 9.64 -11.48
CA LEU A 218 0.38 8.64 -12.36
C LEU A 218 0.47 9.11 -13.82
N HIS A 219 -0.30 10.14 -14.22
CA HIS A 219 -0.13 10.73 -15.54
C HIS A 219 1.29 11.28 -15.75
N ALA A 220 1.89 11.88 -14.73
CA ALA A 220 3.25 12.39 -14.80
C ALA A 220 4.33 11.29 -14.92
N LEU A 221 4.01 10.06 -14.55
CA LEU A 221 4.92 8.93 -14.65
C LEU A 221 5.31 8.63 -16.09
N THR A 222 4.38 8.76 -17.02
CA THR A 222 4.60 8.43 -18.43
C THR A 222 5.64 9.33 -19.12
N ASP A 223 5.96 10.47 -18.53
CA ASP A 223 7.00 11.38 -19.00
C ASP A 223 8.38 11.06 -18.41
N ILE A 224 8.42 10.24 -17.36
CA ILE A 224 9.65 9.91 -16.61
C ILE A 224 10.26 8.57 -17.06
N VAL A 225 9.42 7.63 -17.55
CA VAL A 225 9.81 6.25 -17.86
C VAL A 225 9.89 5.95 -19.36
#